data_7476ba644ac5050e8099665d9c61e506
#
_entry.id   7476ba644ac5050e8099665d9c61e506
#
_cell.length_a   1.000
_cell.length_b   1.000
_cell.length_c   1.000
_cell.angle_alpha   90.00
_cell.angle_beta   90.00
_cell.angle_gamma   90.00
#
_symmetry.space_group_name_H-M   'P 1'
#
loop_
_entity.id
_entity.type
_entity.pdbx_description
1 polymer ?
#
loop_
_entity_poly.entity_id
_entity_poly.type
_entity_poly.pdbx_seq_one_letter_code
_entity_poly.pdbx_strand_id
1 'polypeptide(L)'
;MEILNTIESINFTTLFILFIGLKFTIETYLKYRNINSIKQNEGRVPKRFENIVNSEEYKKSTDYNLDRLKFQILVSFVSIFILLLLTLGGLLSWLTQIVLGITSSNILGAILLGFFIIIISEILEIPLAIYSTFVIEEKYGFNKTTKKTFVTDIIKNLIISSVISCSIYAVVIGIIENLGSNWWIFAFGAVFSIQLIIFFLYPVLIMPLFNKFEPLDDEQFKKPIEKLLEKVKFKAKGLFVMNASLRSSHGNAFFTGFGNNKRIVFYDTLLETITPDEMEAILGHELGPVSYTHLSLPTIPQVEFS
;
A
#
# COMPACT_ATOMS: atom_id res chain seq x y z
N MET A 1 -3.39 20.07 42.48
CA MET A 1 -1.98 20.46 42.37
C MET A 1 -1.05 19.28 42.12
N GLU A 2 -1.18 18.13 42.83
CA GLU A 2 -0.40 16.92 42.56
C GLU A 2 -0.60 16.31 41.15
N ILE A 3 -1.81 16.28 40.63
CA ILE A 3 -2.11 15.78 39.28
C ILE A 3 -1.46 16.63 38.17
N LEU A 4 -1.42 17.94 38.36
CA LEU A 4 -0.75 18.87 37.41
C LEU A 4 0.78 18.67 37.41
N ASN A 5 1.37 18.49 38.59
CA ASN A 5 2.83 18.20 38.69
C ASN A 5 3.21 16.82 38.11
N THR A 6 2.31 15.84 38.14
CA THR A 6 2.51 14.53 37.54
C THR A 6 2.46 14.59 36.00
N ILE A 7 1.62 15.47 35.43
CA ILE A 7 1.53 15.67 33.98
C ILE A 7 2.78 16.38 33.44
N GLU A 8 3.34 17.34 34.16
CA GLU A 8 4.61 18.01 33.80
C GLU A 8 5.82 17.08 33.80
N SER A 9 5.77 15.93 34.51
CA SER A 9 6.86 14.97 34.58
C SER A 9 6.90 13.97 33.42
N ILE A 10 5.85 13.88 32.57
CA ILE A 10 5.83 13.00 31.41
C ILE A 10 6.64 13.64 30.29
N ASN A 11 7.86 13.16 30.09
CA ASN A 11 8.70 13.64 29.01
C ASN A 11 8.23 13.09 27.64
N PHE A 12 8.64 13.78 26.56
CA PHE A 12 8.28 13.41 25.17
C PHE A 12 8.61 11.95 24.85
N THR A 13 9.74 11.44 25.34
CA THR A 13 10.17 10.04 25.12
C THR A 13 9.17 9.04 25.72
N THR A 14 8.65 9.31 26.91
CA THR A 14 7.64 8.48 27.55
C THR A 14 6.35 8.44 26.73
N LEU A 15 5.87 9.59 26.28
CA LEU A 15 4.69 9.68 25.39
C LEU A 15 4.92 8.93 24.08
N PHE A 16 6.08 9.11 23.47
CA PHE A 16 6.45 8.42 22.23
C PHE A 16 6.41 6.89 22.39
N ILE A 17 7.01 6.35 23.45
CA ILE A 17 6.98 4.90 23.74
C ILE A 17 5.55 4.43 24.00
N LEU A 18 4.77 5.16 24.79
CA LEU A 18 3.39 4.83 25.09
C LEU A 18 2.52 4.77 23.80
N PHE A 19 2.63 5.75 22.90
CA PHE A 19 1.86 5.76 21.68
C PHE A 19 2.28 4.64 20.71
N ILE A 20 3.56 4.34 20.59
CA ILE A 20 4.05 3.20 19.79
C ILE A 20 3.56 1.89 20.39
N GLY A 21 3.65 1.71 21.70
CA GLY A 21 3.17 0.52 22.40
C GLY A 21 1.65 0.35 22.24
N LEU A 22 0.88 1.43 22.35
CA LEU A 22 -0.56 1.42 22.15
C LEU A 22 -0.92 1.04 20.71
N LYS A 23 -0.28 1.67 19.73
CA LYS A 23 -0.46 1.33 18.29
C LYS A 23 -0.19 -0.16 18.07
N PHE A 24 0.95 -0.65 18.51
CA PHE A 24 1.32 -2.07 18.33
C PHE A 24 0.32 -3.02 18.99
N THR A 25 -0.11 -2.70 20.21
CA THR A 25 -1.10 -3.50 20.93
C THR A 25 -2.42 -3.57 20.19
N ILE A 26 -2.94 -2.43 19.72
CA ILE A 26 -4.21 -2.37 18.98
C ILE A 26 -4.09 -3.15 17.66
N GLU A 27 -3.05 -2.92 16.87
CA GLU A 27 -2.85 -3.61 15.59
C GLU A 27 -2.71 -5.12 15.78
N THR A 28 -1.95 -5.55 16.76
CA THR A 28 -1.74 -6.98 17.08
C THR A 28 -3.03 -7.61 17.60
N TYR A 29 -3.78 -6.92 18.46
CA TYR A 29 -5.07 -7.38 18.95
C TYR A 29 -6.09 -7.56 17.80
N LEU A 30 -6.16 -6.63 16.87
CA LEU A 30 -7.06 -6.74 15.71
C LEU A 30 -6.68 -7.91 14.80
N LYS A 31 -5.39 -8.09 14.54
CA LYS A 31 -4.87 -9.26 13.79
C LYS A 31 -5.17 -10.56 14.52
N TYR A 32 -4.97 -10.61 15.83
CA TYR A 32 -5.26 -11.77 16.66
C TYR A 32 -6.76 -12.13 16.64
N ARG A 33 -7.65 -11.13 16.77
CA ARG A 33 -9.09 -11.33 16.63
C ARG A 33 -9.46 -11.92 15.28
N ASN A 34 -8.85 -11.40 14.21
CA ASN A 34 -9.08 -11.90 12.86
C ASN A 34 -8.61 -13.36 12.72
N ILE A 35 -7.42 -13.69 13.20
CA ILE A 35 -6.90 -15.06 13.26
C ILE A 35 -7.87 -15.99 14.00
N ASN A 36 -8.38 -15.59 15.16
CA ASN A 36 -9.32 -16.41 15.94
C ASN A 36 -10.65 -16.59 15.21
N SER A 37 -11.18 -15.54 14.57
CA SER A 37 -12.40 -15.63 13.77
C SER A 37 -12.24 -16.61 12.61
N ILE A 38 -11.11 -16.55 11.88
CA ILE A 38 -10.81 -17.47 10.80
C ILE A 38 -10.72 -18.92 11.31
N LYS A 39 -10.02 -19.17 12.41
CA LYS A 39 -9.87 -20.50 13.01
C LYS A 39 -11.20 -21.09 13.49
N GLN A 40 -12.07 -20.26 14.08
CA GLN A 40 -13.40 -20.72 14.55
C GLN A 40 -14.31 -21.14 13.39
N ASN A 41 -14.09 -20.59 12.21
CA ASN A 41 -14.84 -20.88 10.98
C ASN A 41 -14.06 -21.79 10.01
N GLU A 42 -12.93 -22.34 10.44
CA GLU A 42 -12.08 -23.19 9.60
C GLU A 42 -12.86 -24.42 9.11
N GLY A 43 -12.78 -24.71 7.80
CA GLY A 43 -13.48 -25.82 7.16
C GLY A 43 -14.99 -25.66 7.00
N ARG A 44 -15.57 -24.51 7.40
CA ARG A 44 -16.99 -24.25 7.21
C ARG A 44 -17.19 -23.24 6.09
N VAL A 45 -17.42 -23.74 4.87
CA VAL A 45 -17.88 -22.86 3.79
C VAL A 45 -19.23 -22.26 4.19
N PRO A 46 -19.39 -20.92 4.12
CA PRO A 46 -20.69 -20.31 4.41
C PRO A 46 -21.78 -20.90 3.51
N LYS A 47 -22.95 -21.22 4.07
CA LYS A 47 -24.06 -21.90 3.37
C LYS A 47 -24.41 -21.32 1.99
N ARG A 48 -24.25 -20.00 1.82
CA ARG A 48 -24.50 -19.33 0.54
C ARG A 48 -23.50 -19.67 -0.56
N PHE A 49 -22.31 -20.16 -0.20
CA PHE A 49 -21.20 -20.43 -1.10
C PHE A 49 -20.88 -21.95 -1.19
N GLU A 50 -21.58 -22.81 -0.45
CA GLU A 50 -21.34 -24.27 -0.44
C GLU A 50 -21.42 -24.91 -1.84
N ASN A 51 -22.27 -24.35 -2.72
CA ASN A 51 -22.42 -24.84 -4.09
C ASN A 51 -21.48 -24.20 -5.10
N ILE A 52 -20.72 -23.18 -4.69
CA ILE A 52 -19.88 -22.36 -5.60
C ILE A 52 -18.40 -22.57 -5.28
N VAL A 53 -18.05 -22.69 -3.99
CA VAL A 53 -16.66 -22.77 -3.53
C VAL A 53 -16.36 -24.18 -3.04
N ASN A 54 -15.33 -24.79 -3.60
CA ASN A 54 -14.84 -26.09 -3.15
C ASN A 54 -14.24 -25.96 -1.73
N SER A 55 -14.51 -26.95 -0.88
CA SER A 55 -13.99 -27.02 0.49
C SER A 55 -12.45 -26.96 0.57
N GLU A 56 -11.73 -27.56 -0.42
CA GLU A 56 -10.28 -27.49 -0.50
C GLU A 56 -9.78 -26.09 -0.84
N GLU A 57 -10.43 -25.40 -1.77
CA GLU A 57 -10.10 -24.02 -2.13
C GLU A 57 -10.36 -23.06 -0.99
N TYR A 58 -11.49 -23.25 -0.29
CA TYR A 58 -11.80 -22.48 0.91
C TYR A 58 -10.75 -22.67 1.99
N LYS A 59 -10.34 -23.92 2.24
CA LYS A 59 -9.27 -24.24 3.19
C LYS A 59 -7.95 -23.57 2.79
N LYS A 60 -7.56 -23.70 1.51
CA LYS A 60 -6.34 -23.07 0.98
C LYS A 60 -6.34 -21.55 1.20
N SER A 61 -7.48 -20.89 0.90
CA SER A 61 -7.66 -19.45 1.14
C SER A 61 -7.56 -19.08 2.63
N THR A 62 -8.14 -19.90 3.50
CA THR A 62 -8.10 -19.74 4.96
C THR A 62 -6.67 -19.87 5.48
N ASP A 63 -5.96 -20.91 5.08
CA ASP A 63 -4.56 -21.16 5.47
C ASP A 63 -3.63 -20.03 4.99
N TYR A 64 -3.82 -19.57 3.75
CA TYR A 64 -3.08 -18.41 3.22
C TYR A 64 -3.30 -17.15 4.07
N ASN A 65 -4.55 -16.83 4.38
CA ASN A 65 -4.86 -15.67 5.21
C ASN A 65 -4.28 -15.78 6.62
N LEU A 66 -4.29 -16.98 7.21
CA LEU A 66 -3.68 -17.22 8.53
C LEU A 66 -2.16 -17.02 8.50
N ASP A 67 -1.47 -17.60 7.52
CA ASP A 67 -0.02 -17.44 7.39
C ASP A 67 0.36 -15.99 7.13
N ARG A 68 -0.39 -15.29 6.28
CA ARG A 68 -0.19 -13.87 5.99
C ARG A 68 -0.41 -12.98 7.24
N LEU A 69 -1.47 -13.22 8.01
CA LEU A 69 -1.72 -12.46 9.24
C LEU A 69 -0.64 -12.67 10.30
N LYS A 70 -0.18 -13.92 10.51
CA LYS A 70 0.93 -14.22 11.41
C LYS A 70 2.21 -13.51 10.98
N PHE A 71 2.51 -13.54 9.69
CA PHE A 71 3.67 -12.85 9.13
C PHE A 71 3.55 -11.33 9.28
N GLN A 72 2.38 -10.75 9.09
CA GLN A 72 2.15 -9.32 9.30
C GLN A 72 2.38 -8.87 10.76
N ILE A 73 2.15 -9.75 11.75
CA ILE A 73 2.49 -9.46 13.15
C ILE A 73 4.01 -9.37 13.29
N LEU A 74 4.77 -10.31 12.70
CA LEU A 74 6.24 -10.27 12.69
C LEU A 74 6.75 -8.99 12.00
N VAL A 75 6.20 -8.63 10.84
CA VAL A 75 6.57 -7.39 10.13
C VAL A 75 6.32 -6.17 11.01
N SER A 76 5.16 -6.08 11.68
CA SER A 76 4.87 -4.96 12.59
C SER A 76 5.88 -4.87 13.74
N PHE A 77 6.29 -6.01 14.32
CA PHE A 77 7.32 -6.06 15.37
C PHE A 77 8.66 -5.55 14.84
N VAL A 78 9.12 -6.04 13.68
CA VAL A 78 10.38 -5.62 13.06
C VAL A 78 10.37 -4.13 12.74
N SER A 79 9.27 -3.61 12.18
CA SER A 79 9.15 -2.18 11.85
C SER A 79 9.25 -1.28 13.09
N ILE A 80 8.62 -1.68 14.21
CA ILE A 80 8.75 -0.96 15.48
C ILE A 80 10.16 -1.07 16.04
N PHE A 81 10.78 -2.24 15.97
CA PHE A 81 12.17 -2.43 16.40
C PHE A 81 13.11 -1.51 15.63
N ILE A 82 12.98 -1.42 14.30
CA ILE A 82 13.75 -0.51 13.45
C ILE A 82 13.52 0.95 13.87
N LEU A 83 12.27 1.35 14.09
CA LEU A 83 11.93 2.69 14.54
C LEU A 83 12.58 3.04 15.89
N LEU A 84 12.51 2.13 16.85
CA LEU A 84 13.13 2.32 18.16
C LEU A 84 14.67 2.32 18.09
N LEU A 85 15.25 1.48 17.24
CA LEU A 85 16.70 1.47 17.00
C LEU A 85 17.18 2.79 16.38
N LEU A 86 16.46 3.30 15.40
CA LEU A 86 16.77 4.59 14.77
C LEU A 86 16.66 5.75 15.77
N THR A 87 15.58 5.78 16.57
CA THR A 87 15.29 6.92 17.46
C THR A 87 15.99 6.80 18.81
N LEU A 88 15.61 5.80 19.61
CA LEU A 88 16.09 5.62 20.99
C LEU A 88 17.40 4.81 21.07
N GLY A 89 17.63 3.93 20.09
CA GLY A 89 18.84 3.11 20.00
C GLY A 89 20.09 3.88 19.53
N GLY A 90 19.96 5.18 19.25
CA GLY A 90 21.09 6.04 18.91
C GLY A 90 21.62 5.88 17.46
N LEU A 91 21.00 5.02 16.63
CA LEU A 91 21.44 4.82 15.25
C LEU A 91 21.35 6.13 14.44
N LEU A 92 20.28 6.92 14.61
CA LEU A 92 20.14 8.22 13.98
C LEU A 92 21.26 9.19 14.40
N SER A 93 21.59 9.24 15.70
CA SER A 93 22.67 10.07 16.21
C SER A 93 24.03 9.65 15.66
N TRP A 94 24.29 8.34 15.58
CA TRP A 94 25.50 7.78 14.98
C TRP A 94 25.64 8.12 13.51
N LEU A 95 24.56 7.96 12.72
CA LEU A 95 24.54 8.36 11.30
C LEU A 95 24.78 9.86 11.14
N THR A 96 24.18 10.68 12.00
CA THR A 96 24.39 12.14 11.99
C THR A 96 25.86 12.51 12.19
N GLN A 97 26.57 11.83 13.12
CA GLN A 97 28.01 12.05 13.32
C GLN A 97 28.84 11.71 12.07
N ILE A 98 28.49 10.62 11.39
CA ILE A 98 29.14 10.25 10.12
C ILE A 98 28.92 11.34 9.07
N VAL A 99 27.69 11.80 8.91
CA VAL A 99 27.32 12.83 7.93
C VAL A 99 28.01 14.15 8.22
N LEU A 100 28.10 14.58 9.48
CA LEU A 100 28.82 15.79 9.88
C LEU A 100 30.33 15.70 9.62
N GLY A 101 30.90 14.50 9.61
CA GLY A 101 32.28 14.26 9.17
C GLY A 101 32.48 14.35 7.64
N ILE A 102 31.40 14.23 6.84
CA ILE A 102 31.46 14.28 5.38
C ILE A 102 31.20 15.71 4.85
N THR A 103 30.26 16.43 5.46
CA THR A 103 29.84 17.75 4.96
C THR A 103 29.43 18.68 6.07
N SER A 104 29.70 19.98 5.87
CA SER A 104 29.20 21.07 6.70
C SER A 104 27.91 21.71 6.16
N SER A 105 27.47 21.31 4.96
CA SER A 105 26.20 21.80 4.39
C SER A 105 25.02 21.11 5.01
N ASN A 106 24.07 21.85 5.60
CA ASN A 106 22.86 21.29 6.20
C ASN A 106 21.98 20.57 5.18
N ILE A 107 21.83 21.14 3.97
CA ILE A 107 21.04 20.55 2.89
C ILE A 107 21.68 19.21 2.43
N LEU A 108 22.97 19.21 2.15
CA LEU A 108 23.66 17.99 1.75
C LEU A 108 23.69 16.96 2.89
N GLY A 109 23.86 17.42 4.12
CA GLY A 109 23.78 16.59 5.32
C GLY A 109 22.42 15.89 5.46
N ALA A 110 21.31 16.62 5.28
CA ALA A 110 19.98 16.06 5.34
C ALA A 110 19.72 15.03 4.21
N ILE A 111 20.19 15.32 2.99
CA ILE A 111 20.11 14.37 1.85
C ILE A 111 20.87 13.09 2.16
N LEU A 112 22.12 13.17 2.62
CA LEU A 112 22.95 12.01 2.95
C LEU A 112 22.34 11.20 4.11
N LEU A 113 21.89 11.87 5.16
CA LEU A 113 21.26 11.21 6.30
C LEU A 113 19.99 10.48 5.88
N GLY A 114 19.12 11.12 5.12
CA GLY A 114 17.91 10.50 4.58
C GLY A 114 18.22 9.32 3.66
N PHE A 115 19.23 9.43 2.82
CA PHE A 115 19.68 8.34 1.94
C PHE A 115 20.19 7.14 2.75
N PHE A 116 21.00 7.35 3.80
CA PHE A 116 21.46 6.27 4.66
C PHE A 116 20.30 5.59 5.40
N ILE A 117 19.32 6.35 5.88
CA ILE A 117 18.12 5.79 6.53
C ILE A 117 17.35 4.91 5.55
N ILE A 118 17.15 5.36 4.31
CA ILE A 118 16.47 4.57 3.27
C ILE A 118 17.21 3.27 3.00
N ILE A 119 18.52 3.32 2.78
CA ILE A 119 19.33 2.12 2.51
C ILE A 119 19.25 1.12 3.67
N ILE A 120 19.40 1.59 4.92
CA ILE A 120 19.36 0.72 6.10
C ILE A 120 17.97 0.09 6.24
N SER A 121 16.91 0.87 6.07
CA SER A 121 15.53 0.37 6.14
C SER A 121 15.28 -0.70 5.06
N GLU A 122 15.67 -0.43 3.82
CA GLU A 122 15.52 -1.39 2.71
C GLU A 122 16.29 -2.68 2.98
N ILE A 123 17.55 -2.61 3.42
CA ILE A 123 18.35 -3.80 3.77
C ILE A 123 17.67 -4.64 4.85
N LEU A 124 17.05 -4.01 5.85
CA LEU A 124 16.38 -4.71 6.93
C LEU A 124 15.00 -5.29 6.49
N GLU A 125 14.37 -4.71 5.49
CA GLU A 125 13.09 -5.18 4.95
C GLU A 125 13.26 -6.28 3.88
N ILE A 126 14.39 -6.36 3.16
CA ILE A 126 14.65 -7.38 2.14
C ILE A 126 14.40 -8.81 2.63
N PRO A 127 14.86 -9.28 3.81
CA PRO A 127 14.58 -10.62 4.27
C PRO A 127 13.08 -10.91 4.45
N LEU A 128 12.32 -9.91 4.91
CA LEU A 128 10.87 -10.02 5.07
C LEU A 128 10.18 -10.10 3.70
N ALA A 129 10.61 -9.29 2.74
CA ALA A 129 10.10 -9.31 1.37
C ALA A 129 10.39 -10.65 0.67
N ILE A 130 11.61 -11.20 0.84
CA ILE A 130 11.99 -12.52 0.33
C ILE A 130 11.07 -13.59 0.93
N TYR A 131 10.86 -13.60 2.24
CA TYR A 131 10.02 -14.57 2.91
C TYR A 131 8.56 -14.46 2.45
N SER A 132 8.01 -13.26 2.35
CA SER A 132 6.67 -13.04 1.83
C SER A 132 6.50 -13.59 0.43
N THR A 133 7.40 -13.22 -0.50
CA THR A 133 7.27 -13.55 -1.92
C THR A 133 7.58 -15.02 -2.21
N PHE A 134 8.73 -15.51 -1.74
CA PHE A 134 9.25 -16.83 -2.12
C PHE A 134 8.92 -17.96 -1.14
N VAL A 135 8.30 -17.66 0.01
CA VAL A 135 7.82 -18.68 0.94
C VAL A 135 6.30 -18.65 1.04
N ILE A 136 5.70 -17.50 1.40
CA ILE A 136 4.25 -17.45 1.60
C ILE A 136 3.52 -17.49 0.26
N GLU A 137 3.76 -16.52 -0.63
CA GLU A 137 3.05 -16.45 -1.93
C GLU A 137 3.34 -17.69 -2.80
N GLU A 138 4.57 -18.21 -2.77
CA GLU A 138 4.98 -19.42 -3.47
C GLU A 138 4.23 -20.66 -2.96
N LYS A 139 4.13 -20.85 -1.64
CA LYS A 139 3.45 -21.96 -0.99
C LYS A 139 2.00 -22.09 -1.48
N TYR A 140 1.33 -20.98 -1.74
CA TYR A 140 -0.07 -20.97 -2.17
C TYR A 140 -0.24 -20.85 -3.70
N GLY A 141 0.87 -20.76 -4.45
CA GLY A 141 0.87 -20.68 -5.92
C GLY A 141 0.55 -19.28 -6.46
N PHE A 142 0.65 -18.24 -5.64
CA PHE A 142 0.39 -16.86 -6.06
C PHE A 142 1.64 -16.17 -6.60
N ASN A 143 2.85 -16.63 -6.25
CA ASN A 143 4.08 -16.03 -6.74
C ASN A 143 4.33 -16.39 -8.21
N LYS A 144 4.55 -15.36 -9.03
CA LYS A 144 5.07 -15.45 -10.40
C LYS A 144 6.37 -14.68 -10.58
N THR A 145 6.81 -14.02 -9.51
CA THR A 145 8.02 -13.18 -9.53
C THR A 145 9.27 -14.03 -9.67
N THR A 146 10.07 -13.76 -10.70
CA THR A 146 11.41 -14.35 -10.80
C THR A 146 12.39 -13.64 -9.88
N LYS A 147 13.49 -14.30 -9.49
CA LYS A 147 14.56 -13.66 -8.70
C LYS A 147 15.12 -12.41 -9.38
N LYS A 148 15.22 -12.42 -10.73
CA LYS A 148 15.66 -11.27 -11.52
C LYS A 148 14.66 -10.11 -11.41
N THR A 149 13.37 -10.37 -11.58
CA THR A 149 12.31 -9.36 -11.44
C THR A 149 12.34 -8.76 -10.03
N PHE A 150 12.44 -9.61 -9.00
CA PHE A 150 12.49 -9.20 -7.60
C PHE A 150 13.64 -8.22 -7.33
N VAL A 151 14.88 -8.58 -7.71
CA VAL A 151 16.05 -7.73 -7.53
C VAL A 151 15.93 -6.42 -8.33
N THR A 152 15.43 -6.50 -9.57
CA THR A 152 15.22 -5.32 -10.41
C THR A 152 14.21 -4.36 -9.78
N ASP A 153 13.12 -4.89 -9.19
CA ASP A 153 12.10 -4.09 -8.53
C ASP A 153 12.63 -3.44 -7.25
N ILE A 154 13.46 -4.14 -6.45
CA ILE A 154 14.15 -3.55 -5.28
C ILE A 154 15.02 -2.36 -5.72
N ILE A 155 15.84 -2.55 -6.77
CA ILE A 155 16.72 -1.47 -7.27
C ILE A 155 15.89 -0.27 -7.75
N LYS A 156 14.83 -0.51 -8.52
CA LYS A 156 13.94 0.55 -8.99
C LYS A 156 13.28 1.29 -7.82
N ASN A 157 12.75 0.55 -6.84
CA ASN A 157 12.15 1.13 -5.64
C ASN A 157 13.16 1.97 -4.86
N LEU A 158 14.38 1.47 -4.67
CA LEU A 158 15.44 2.19 -3.97
C LEU A 158 15.79 3.51 -4.69
N ILE A 159 15.91 3.50 -6.02
CA ILE A 159 16.18 4.71 -6.80
C ILE A 159 15.03 5.71 -6.67
N ILE A 160 13.79 5.26 -6.88
CA ILE A 160 12.61 6.14 -6.86
C ILE A 160 12.41 6.73 -5.46
N SER A 161 12.46 5.91 -4.41
CA SER A 161 12.31 6.36 -3.03
C SER A 161 13.43 7.30 -2.62
N SER A 162 14.67 7.05 -3.05
CA SER A 162 15.80 7.95 -2.80
C SER A 162 15.60 9.30 -3.48
N VAL A 163 15.23 9.33 -4.76
CA VAL A 163 14.99 10.58 -5.50
C VAL A 163 13.89 11.39 -4.84
N ILE A 164 12.76 10.78 -4.52
CA ILE A 164 11.62 11.45 -3.90
C ILE A 164 12.00 11.98 -2.51
N SER A 165 12.54 11.13 -1.65
CA SER A 165 12.83 11.49 -0.26
C SER A 165 13.96 12.52 -0.16
N CYS A 166 15.04 12.36 -0.94
CA CYS A 166 16.13 13.34 -0.97
C CYS A 166 15.64 14.70 -1.45
N SER A 167 14.72 14.74 -2.43
CA SER A 167 14.10 16.00 -2.88
C SER A 167 13.27 16.65 -1.77
N ILE A 168 12.49 15.86 -1.03
CA ILE A 168 11.70 16.36 0.12
C ILE A 168 12.64 16.92 1.20
N TYR A 169 13.70 16.19 1.57
CA TYR A 169 14.65 16.65 2.59
C TYR A 169 15.34 17.95 2.16
N ALA A 170 15.81 18.05 0.91
CA ALA A 170 16.42 19.27 0.39
C ALA A 170 15.47 20.47 0.48
N VAL A 171 14.21 20.28 0.07
CA VAL A 171 13.19 21.34 0.11
C VAL A 171 12.90 21.76 1.56
N VAL A 172 12.69 20.80 2.47
CA VAL A 172 12.35 21.11 3.88
C VAL A 172 13.50 21.82 4.57
N ILE A 173 14.74 21.36 4.43
CA ILE A 173 15.89 22.02 5.05
C ILE A 173 16.12 23.40 4.45
N GLY A 174 16.00 23.55 3.12
CA GLY A 174 16.07 24.87 2.49
C GLY A 174 15.02 25.85 2.99
N ILE A 175 13.80 25.37 3.28
CA ILE A 175 12.74 26.17 3.90
C ILE A 175 13.13 26.58 5.34
N ILE A 176 13.62 25.63 6.14
CA ILE A 176 14.06 25.89 7.53
C ILE A 176 15.14 26.98 7.58
N GLU A 177 16.11 26.91 6.69
CA GLU A 177 17.24 27.84 6.66
C GLU A 177 16.84 29.29 6.24
N ASN A 178 15.80 29.42 5.39
CA ASN A 178 15.51 30.68 4.75
C ASN A 178 14.24 31.39 5.27
N LEU A 179 13.29 30.71 5.92
CA LEU A 179 11.96 31.25 6.23
C LEU A 179 11.69 31.52 7.73
N GLY A 180 12.71 31.43 8.58
CA GLY A 180 12.62 31.82 10.00
C GLY A 180 11.51 31.07 10.77
N SER A 181 10.83 31.71 11.69
CA SER A 181 9.88 31.07 12.63
C SER A 181 8.65 30.47 11.99
N ASN A 182 8.28 30.85 10.77
CA ASN A 182 7.10 30.32 10.07
C ASN A 182 7.44 29.18 9.12
N TRP A 183 8.65 28.62 9.16
CA TRP A 183 9.13 27.56 8.27
C TRP A 183 8.16 26.38 8.17
N TRP A 184 7.52 26.01 9.26
CA TRP A 184 6.64 24.83 9.33
C TRP A 184 5.40 24.94 8.45
N ILE A 185 4.84 26.17 8.26
CA ILE A 185 3.69 26.40 7.36
C ILE A 185 4.12 26.14 5.91
N PHE A 186 5.27 26.67 5.51
CA PHE A 186 5.81 26.51 4.16
C PHE A 186 6.27 25.08 3.90
N ALA A 187 6.90 24.44 4.89
CA ALA A 187 7.29 23.04 4.80
C ALA A 187 6.07 22.11 4.64
N PHE A 188 5.01 22.33 5.43
CA PHE A 188 3.74 21.61 5.27
C PHE A 188 3.16 21.81 3.86
N GLY A 189 3.06 23.07 3.39
CA GLY A 189 2.55 23.38 2.06
C GLY A 189 3.37 22.72 0.94
N ALA A 190 4.71 22.76 1.05
CA ALA A 190 5.61 22.16 0.08
C ALA A 190 5.48 20.63 0.05
N VAL A 191 5.54 19.97 1.21
CA VAL A 191 5.39 18.49 1.31
C VAL A 191 4.02 18.06 0.82
N PHE A 192 2.95 18.76 1.20
CA PHE A 192 1.60 18.48 0.71
C PHE A 192 1.50 18.62 -0.82
N SER A 193 2.09 19.68 -1.39
CA SER A 193 2.14 19.89 -2.84
C SER A 193 2.92 18.78 -3.55
N ILE A 194 4.07 18.36 -3.00
CA ILE A 194 4.85 17.24 -3.53
C ILE A 194 4.03 15.95 -3.49
N GLN A 195 3.32 15.66 -2.39
CA GLN A 195 2.45 14.48 -2.29
C GLN A 195 1.34 14.49 -3.34
N LEU A 196 0.71 15.65 -3.58
CA LEU A 196 -0.29 15.79 -4.64
C LEU A 196 0.33 15.56 -6.03
N ILE A 197 1.49 16.11 -6.30
CA ILE A 197 2.20 15.91 -7.56
C ILE A 197 2.51 14.42 -7.76
N ILE A 198 3.06 13.75 -6.74
CA ILE A 198 3.33 12.30 -6.79
C ILE A 198 2.05 11.52 -7.02
N PHE A 199 0.97 11.82 -6.31
CA PHE A 199 -0.32 11.17 -6.48
C PHE A 199 -0.83 11.23 -7.94
N PHE A 200 -0.69 12.38 -8.61
CA PHE A 200 -1.08 12.53 -10.00
C PHE A 200 -0.10 11.87 -10.99
N LEU A 201 1.19 11.92 -10.68
CA LEU A 201 2.23 11.37 -11.53
C LEU A 201 2.40 9.86 -11.36
N TYR A 202 2.02 9.29 -10.23
CA TYR A 202 2.20 7.87 -9.91
C TYR A 202 1.69 6.94 -11.02
N PRO A 203 0.41 7.05 -11.49
CA PRO A 203 -0.10 6.15 -12.52
C PRO A 203 0.47 6.40 -13.92
N VAL A 204 1.09 7.57 -14.15
CA VAL A 204 1.61 7.97 -15.47
C VAL A 204 3.11 7.75 -15.59
N LEU A 205 3.87 7.97 -14.52
CA LEU A 205 5.33 7.87 -14.54
C LEU A 205 5.86 6.68 -13.74
N ILE A 206 5.34 6.43 -12.52
CA ILE A 206 5.92 5.41 -11.63
C ILE A 206 5.42 4.02 -12.00
N MET A 207 4.11 3.83 -12.16
CA MET A 207 3.57 2.51 -12.49
C MET A 207 4.14 1.92 -13.79
N PRO A 208 4.33 2.69 -14.89
CA PRO A 208 4.92 2.17 -16.13
C PRO A 208 6.38 1.72 -16.01
N LEU A 209 7.10 2.14 -14.98
CA LEU A 209 8.47 1.64 -14.72
C LEU A 209 8.46 0.18 -14.28
N PHE A 210 7.36 -0.28 -13.67
CA PHE A 210 7.23 -1.64 -13.15
C PHE A 210 6.38 -2.54 -14.05
N ASN A 211 5.36 -1.99 -14.70
CA ASN A 211 4.36 -2.76 -15.45
C ASN A 211 4.18 -2.18 -16.85
N LYS A 212 3.83 -3.03 -17.79
CA LYS A 212 3.37 -2.61 -19.11
C LYS A 212 1.86 -2.41 -19.08
N PHE A 213 1.40 -1.40 -19.80
CA PHE A 213 -0.01 -1.08 -19.97
C PHE A 213 -0.34 -1.12 -21.46
N GLU A 214 -1.31 -1.95 -21.83
CA GLU A 214 -1.80 -2.09 -23.19
C GLU A 214 -3.27 -1.73 -23.23
N PRO A 215 -3.80 -1.16 -24.33
CA PRO A 215 -5.24 -0.95 -24.48
C PRO A 215 -5.98 -2.29 -24.34
N LEU A 216 -7.18 -2.26 -23.78
CA LEU A 216 -8.07 -3.43 -23.78
C LEU A 216 -8.73 -3.54 -25.17
N ASP A 217 -8.21 -4.44 -26.00
CA ASP A 217 -8.68 -4.63 -27.38
C ASP A 217 -9.68 -5.79 -27.51
N ASP A 218 -9.85 -6.62 -26.47
CA ASP A 218 -10.82 -7.71 -26.45
C ASP A 218 -12.26 -7.15 -26.42
N GLU A 219 -12.93 -7.25 -27.57
CA GLU A 219 -14.29 -6.75 -27.78
C GLU A 219 -15.33 -7.43 -26.88
N GLN A 220 -15.06 -8.67 -26.41
CA GLN A 220 -15.97 -9.40 -25.51
C GLN A 220 -16.05 -8.70 -24.14
N PHE A 221 -14.94 -8.21 -23.64
CA PHE A 221 -14.88 -7.44 -22.40
C PHE A 221 -15.18 -5.96 -22.62
N LYS A 222 -14.64 -5.37 -23.67
CA LYS A 222 -14.71 -3.93 -23.95
C LYS A 222 -16.14 -3.43 -24.12
N LYS A 223 -16.95 -4.10 -24.97
CA LYS A 223 -18.33 -3.66 -25.28
C LYS A 223 -19.26 -3.60 -24.06
N PRO A 224 -19.34 -4.66 -23.20
CA PRO A 224 -20.14 -4.60 -21.98
C PRO A 224 -19.70 -3.47 -21.05
N ILE A 225 -18.37 -3.29 -20.89
CA ILE A 225 -17.81 -2.25 -20.03
C ILE A 225 -18.17 -0.86 -20.56
N GLU A 226 -17.98 -0.58 -21.85
CA GLU A 226 -18.33 0.70 -22.47
C GLU A 226 -19.82 1.01 -22.31
N LYS A 227 -20.69 0.02 -22.54
CA LYS A 227 -22.14 0.15 -22.34
C LYS A 227 -22.48 0.47 -20.88
N LEU A 228 -21.81 -0.17 -19.91
CA LEU A 228 -21.98 0.11 -18.49
C LEU A 228 -21.54 1.54 -18.17
N LEU A 229 -20.36 1.97 -18.68
CA LEU A 229 -19.83 3.32 -18.45
C LEU A 229 -20.75 4.40 -19.01
N GLU A 230 -21.34 4.18 -20.18
CA GLU A 230 -22.34 5.07 -20.77
C GLU A 230 -23.59 5.17 -19.88
N LYS A 231 -24.10 4.01 -19.42
CA LYS A 231 -25.29 3.93 -18.53
C LYS A 231 -25.08 4.70 -17.23
N VAL A 232 -23.88 4.61 -16.63
CA VAL A 232 -23.54 5.32 -15.40
C VAL A 232 -22.99 6.73 -15.64
N LYS A 233 -22.91 7.17 -16.89
CA LYS A 233 -22.35 8.48 -17.30
C LYS A 233 -20.91 8.70 -16.79
N PHE A 234 -20.14 7.62 -16.66
CA PHE A 234 -18.74 7.69 -16.23
C PHE A 234 -17.84 7.89 -17.45
N LYS A 235 -17.11 9.01 -17.46
CA LYS A 235 -16.17 9.33 -18.55
C LYS A 235 -14.81 8.72 -18.24
N ALA A 236 -14.44 7.65 -18.93
CA ALA A 236 -13.09 7.10 -18.93
C ALA A 236 -12.37 7.49 -20.22
N LYS A 237 -11.08 7.83 -20.13
CA LYS A 237 -10.22 8.12 -21.28
C LYS A 237 -9.79 6.84 -22.02
N GLY A 238 -9.86 5.69 -21.35
CA GLY A 238 -9.55 4.39 -21.93
C GLY A 238 -9.60 3.26 -20.91
N LEU A 239 -9.65 2.05 -21.45
CA LEU A 239 -9.58 0.79 -20.75
C LEU A 239 -8.19 0.19 -21.03
N PHE A 240 -7.49 -0.25 -20.02
CA PHE A 240 -6.13 -0.76 -20.14
C PHE A 240 -5.99 -2.10 -19.43
N VAL A 241 -5.10 -2.92 -19.94
CA VAL A 241 -4.65 -4.18 -19.31
C VAL A 241 -3.22 -3.97 -18.82
N MET A 242 -2.96 -4.38 -17.58
CA MET A 242 -1.65 -4.36 -16.96
C MET A 242 -1.11 -5.78 -16.80
N ASN A 243 0.15 -6.02 -17.14
CA ASN A 243 0.81 -7.33 -17.04
C ASN A 243 1.15 -7.69 -15.59
N ALA A 244 0.12 -7.87 -14.75
CA ALA A 244 0.26 -8.26 -13.34
C ALA A 244 0.79 -9.69 -13.19
N SER A 245 0.51 -10.57 -14.16
CA SER A 245 1.00 -11.95 -14.24
C SER A 245 2.52 -12.10 -14.17
N LEU A 246 3.27 -11.03 -14.43
CA LEU A 246 4.72 -11.01 -14.25
C LEU A 246 5.14 -11.22 -12.78
N ARG A 247 4.26 -10.88 -11.81
CA ARG A 247 4.57 -10.90 -10.37
C ARG A 247 3.65 -11.76 -9.55
N SER A 248 2.38 -11.80 -9.91
CA SER A 248 1.36 -12.48 -9.10
C SER A 248 0.26 -13.05 -9.97
N SER A 249 -0.41 -14.09 -9.47
CA SER A 249 -1.63 -14.61 -10.07
C SER A 249 -2.91 -13.99 -9.47
N HIS A 250 -2.79 -13.01 -8.59
CA HIS A 250 -3.95 -12.30 -8.06
C HIS A 250 -4.61 -11.45 -9.13
N GLY A 251 -5.92 -11.65 -9.34
CA GLY A 251 -6.75 -10.79 -10.19
C GLY A 251 -7.13 -9.50 -9.47
N ASN A 252 -7.09 -8.37 -10.17
CA ASN A 252 -7.56 -7.08 -9.64
C ASN A 252 -7.92 -6.13 -10.79
N ALA A 253 -8.72 -5.11 -10.48
CA ALA A 253 -8.98 -3.96 -11.34
C ALA A 253 -8.99 -2.69 -10.50
N PHE A 254 -8.60 -1.55 -11.08
CA PHE A 254 -8.60 -0.29 -10.35
C PHE A 254 -8.83 0.90 -11.29
N PHE A 255 -9.32 1.98 -10.68
CA PHE A 255 -9.47 3.26 -11.36
C PHE A 255 -8.27 4.15 -11.06
N THR A 256 -7.78 4.86 -12.07
CA THR A 256 -6.70 5.81 -11.92
C THR A 256 -6.93 7.05 -12.77
N GLY A 257 -6.22 8.15 -12.45
CA GLY A 257 -6.40 9.44 -13.12
C GLY A 257 -7.44 10.32 -12.44
N PHE A 258 -7.53 11.57 -12.90
CA PHE A 258 -8.39 12.60 -12.29
C PHE A 258 -9.18 13.36 -13.36
N GLY A 259 -10.37 13.83 -13.01
CA GLY A 259 -11.23 14.62 -13.90
C GLY A 259 -11.59 13.85 -15.17
N ASN A 260 -11.27 14.40 -16.33
CA ASN A 260 -11.56 13.80 -17.64
C ASN A 260 -10.47 12.80 -18.10
N ASN A 261 -9.41 12.59 -17.32
CA ASN A 261 -8.32 11.66 -17.66
C ASN A 261 -8.40 10.35 -16.84
N LYS A 262 -9.58 9.98 -16.37
CA LYS A 262 -9.79 8.71 -15.68
C LYS A 262 -9.53 7.54 -16.61
N ARG A 263 -8.82 6.51 -16.09
CA ARG A 263 -8.52 5.25 -16.79
C ARG A 263 -8.99 4.10 -15.91
N ILE A 264 -9.44 3.04 -16.54
CA ILE A 264 -9.75 1.77 -15.88
C ILE A 264 -8.65 0.80 -16.29
N VAL A 265 -8.03 0.17 -15.31
CA VAL A 265 -6.93 -0.76 -15.51
C VAL A 265 -7.34 -2.11 -14.96
N PHE A 266 -7.27 -3.13 -15.79
CA PHE A 266 -7.49 -4.53 -15.44
C PHE A 266 -6.16 -5.25 -15.36
N TYR A 267 -6.03 -6.17 -14.41
CA TYR A 267 -4.92 -7.12 -14.45
C TYR A 267 -5.20 -8.17 -15.53
N ASP A 268 -4.16 -8.55 -16.28
CA ASP A 268 -4.23 -9.66 -17.23
C ASP A 268 -4.74 -10.94 -16.56
N THR A 269 -4.27 -11.23 -15.34
CA THR A 269 -4.71 -12.36 -14.51
C THR A 269 -6.21 -12.32 -14.16
N LEU A 270 -6.83 -11.15 -14.05
CA LEU A 270 -8.27 -11.04 -13.81
C LEU A 270 -9.05 -11.45 -15.08
N LEU A 271 -8.65 -10.95 -16.24
CA LEU A 271 -9.30 -11.25 -17.51
C LEU A 271 -9.24 -12.73 -17.88
N GLU A 272 -8.20 -13.45 -17.43
CA GLU A 272 -8.08 -14.91 -17.61
C GLU A 272 -9.04 -15.73 -16.75
N THR A 273 -9.54 -15.17 -15.65
CA THR A 273 -10.29 -15.90 -14.62
C THR A 273 -11.78 -15.60 -14.57
N ILE A 274 -12.23 -14.50 -15.19
CA ILE A 274 -13.63 -14.07 -15.13
C ILE A 274 -14.26 -13.98 -16.52
N THR A 275 -15.58 -14.12 -16.53
CA THR A 275 -16.39 -13.89 -17.73
C THR A 275 -16.71 -12.39 -17.93
N PRO A 276 -17.10 -11.97 -19.15
CA PRO A 276 -17.53 -10.60 -19.40
C PRO A 276 -18.68 -10.11 -18.50
N ASP A 277 -19.64 -10.99 -18.18
CA ASP A 277 -20.79 -10.68 -17.30
C ASP A 277 -20.33 -10.47 -15.84
N GLU A 278 -19.40 -11.29 -15.36
CA GLU A 278 -18.81 -11.11 -14.04
C GLU A 278 -17.99 -9.82 -13.95
N MET A 279 -17.28 -9.46 -15.03
CA MET A 279 -16.56 -8.18 -15.14
C MET A 279 -17.53 -7.00 -15.05
N GLU A 280 -18.68 -7.04 -15.77
CA GLU A 280 -19.70 -5.99 -15.69
C GLU A 280 -20.22 -5.85 -14.25
N ALA A 281 -20.44 -6.97 -13.53
CA ALA A 281 -20.89 -6.95 -12.15
C ALA A 281 -19.85 -6.35 -11.19
N ILE A 282 -18.56 -6.71 -11.33
CA ILE A 282 -17.47 -6.15 -10.52
C ILE A 282 -17.36 -4.64 -10.75
N LEU A 283 -17.35 -4.21 -12.00
CA LEU A 283 -17.29 -2.78 -12.32
C LEU A 283 -18.54 -2.03 -11.86
N GLY A 284 -19.72 -2.64 -11.98
CA GLY A 284 -20.95 -2.07 -11.44
C GLY A 284 -20.89 -1.84 -9.93
N HIS A 285 -20.24 -2.77 -9.19
CA HIS A 285 -19.99 -2.63 -7.76
C HIS A 285 -19.03 -1.48 -7.47
N GLU A 286 -17.91 -1.40 -8.18
CA GLU A 286 -16.88 -0.36 -8.00
C GLU A 286 -17.38 1.04 -8.41
N LEU A 287 -18.21 1.12 -9.45
CA LEU A 287 -18.79 2.38 -9.91
C LEU A 287 -20.00 2.81 -9.07
N GLY A 288 -20.61 1.91 -8.31
CA GLY A 288 -21.76 2.20 -7.45
C GLY A 288 -21.55 3.42 -6.55
N PRO A 289 -20.50 3.48 -5.71
CA PRO A 289 -20.25 4.62 -4.83
C PRO A 289 -20.04 5.95 -5.57
N VAL A 290 -19.55 5.90 -6.82
CA VAL A 290 -19.28 7.09 -7.65
C VAL A 290 -20.54 7.59 -8.33
N SER A 291 -21.56 6.74 -8.50
CA SER A 291 -22.77 6.99 -9.28
C SER A 291 -24.05 7.11 -8.43
N TYR A 292 -23.96 7.11 -7.11
CA TYR A 292 -25.10 7.04 -6.18
C TYR A 292 -26.18 8.13 -6.35
N THR A 293 -25.98 9.08 -7.22
CA THR A 293 -27.00 10.11 -7.49
C THR A 293 -28.02 9.71 -8.56
N HIS A 294 -27.81 8.62 -9.36
CA HIS A 294 -28.66 8.34 -10.54
C HIS A 294 -28.94 6.87 -10.88
N LEU A 295 -28.50 5.89 -10.09
CA LEU A 295 -28.78 4.48 -10.36
C LEU A 295 -29.70 3.88 -9.30
N SER A 296 -30.96 3.65 -9.63
CA SER A 296 -31.76 2.59 -9.02
C SER A 296 -31.26 1.26 -9.57
N LEU A 297 -30.23 0.68 -8.98
CA LEU A 297 -29.93 -0.75 -9.16
C LEU A 297 -31.15 -1.52 -8.64
N PRO A 298 -31.57 -2.63 -9.30
CA PRO A 298 -32.52 -3.53 -8.69
C PRO A 298 -31.93 -3.92 -7.33
N THR A 299 -32.62 -3.56 -6.25
CA THR A 299 -32.21 -3.80 -4.88
C THR A 299 -31.93 -5.28 -4.73
N ILE A 300 -30.65 -5.63 -4.59
CA ILE A 300 -30.27 -6.88 -3.95
C ILE A 300 -30.92 -6.81 -2.56
N PRO A 301 -31.73 -7.79 -2.16
CA PRO A 301 -32.43 -7.73 -0.87
C PRO A 301 -31.40 -7.43 0.21
N GLN A 302 -31.63 -6.36 0.97
CA GLN A 302 -30.82 -6.05 2.14
C GLN A 302 -30.79 -7.27 3.02
N VAL A 303 -29.58 -7.78 3.26
CA VAL A 303 -29.36 -8.85 4.23
C VAL A 303 -29.44 -8.20 5.59
N GLU A 304 -30.60 -8.33 6.24
CA GLU A 304 -30.71 -8.05 7.66
C GLU A 304 -29.75 -8.97 8.42
N PHE A 305 -28.75 -8.38 9.05
CA PHE A 305 -27.91 -9.07 10.03
C PHE A 305 -28.72 -9.14 11.34
N SER A 306 -29.31 -10.28 11.60
CA SER A 306 -29.78 -10.68 12.92
C SER A 306 -28.79 -11.61 13.59
#